data_0bb88e5eab550e9f9576b75831f90350
#
_entry.id   0bb88e5eab550e9f9576b75831f90350
#
_cell.length_a   1.000
_cell.length_b   1.000
_cell.length_c   1.000
_cell.angle_alpha   90.00
_cell.angle_beta   90.00
_cell.angle_gamma   90.00
#
_symmetry.space_group_name_H-M   'P 1'
#
loop_
_entity.id
_entity.type
_entity.pdbx_description
1 polymer ?
#
loop_
_entity_poly.entity_id
_entity_poly.type
_entity_poly.pdbx_seq_one_letter_code
_entity_poly.pdbx_strand_id
1 'polypeptide(L)'
;MKNKKKTTIIIVATGIILVITGFIVYYTCYHRWDDATCTKPKTCSICGKTEGEALGHQWMDATCTEPQICSVCKETKGKALGHKADTWSTIKEATCTEAGEKEATCKRCGKSLVEEIPMMEHTPGEWKIIKDYKINRDGTVTPGTQAIQCTVCNKELETKEYTIELTNSQKNAIIRAYEEENSWHVSRDYLINDILVGFDYFNVEDATYNRFRECVIMR
;
A
#
# COMPACT_ATOMS: atom_id res chain seq x y z
N MET A 1 73.06 32.96 -71.67
CA MET A 1 72.56 32.85 -70.25
C MET A 1 71.00 32.97 -70.10
N LYS A 2 70.29 33.67 -70.97
CA LYS A 2 68.82 33.85 -70.88
C LYS A 2 67.98 32.55 -71.01
N ASN A 3 68.41 31.59 -71.87
CA ASN A 3 67.66 30.38 -72.14
C ASN A 3 67.71 29.36 -70.97
N LYS A 4 68.83 29.22 -70.25
CA LYS A 4 68.92 28.31 -69.09
C LYS A 4 67.97 28.72 -67.95
N LYS A 5 67.83 30.03 -67.70
CA LYS A 5 66.89 30.52 -66.66
C LYS A 5 65.41 30.22 -66.99
N LYS A 6 65.02 30.37 -68.28
CA LYS A 6 63.66 30.05 -68.72
C LYS A 6 63.35 28.57 -68.60
N THR A 7 64.26 27.67 -68.95
CA THR A 7 64.08 26.22 -68.81
C THR A 7 63.99 25.79 -67.36
N THR A 8 64.83 26.40 -66.50
CA THR A 8 64.74 26.08 -65.06
C THR A 8 63.41 26.52 -64.45
N ILE A 9 62.88 27.71 -64.79
CA ILE A 9 61.61 28.22 -64.35
C ILE A 9 60.43 27.30 -64.79
N ILE A 10 60.50 26.86 -66.06
CA ILE A 10 59.50 25.95 -66.62
C ILE A 10 59.51 24.60 -65.87
N ILE A 11 60.66 24.01 -65.60
CA ILE A 11 60.79 22.75 -64.87
C ILE A 11 60.26 22.84 -63.40
N VAL A 12 60.58 23.93 -62.71
CA VAL A 12 60.09 24.18 -61.37
C VAL A 12 58.57 24.41 -61.37
N ALA A 13 58.03 25.20 -62.33
CA ALA A 13 56.61 25.42 -62.45
C ALA A 13 55.80 24.12 -62.73
N THR A 14 56.30 23.28 -63.64
CA THR A 14 55.70 21.98 -63.96
C THR A 14 55.75 21.04 -62.73
N GLY A 15 56.86 21.04 -61.99
CA GLY A 15 57.00 20.27 -60.76
C GLY A 15 55.97 20.67 -59.68
N ILE A 16 55.77 21.97 -59.49
CA ILE A 16 54.78 22.51 -58.55
C ILE A 16 53.35 22.15 -58.98
N ILE A 17 53.07 22.27 -60.31
CA ILE A 17 51.76 21.90 -60.85
C ILE A 17 51.50 20.40 -60.61
N LEU A 18 52.42 19.48 -60.79
CA LEU A 18 52.28 18.08 -60.57
C LEU A 18 52.10 17.75 -59.10
N VAL A 19 52.77 18.45 -58.19
CA VAL A 19 52.56 18.27 -56.73
C VAL A 19 51.15 18.77 -56.32
N ILE A 20 50.74 19.94 -56.86
CA ILE A 20 49.41 20.48 -56.56
C ILE A 20 48.32 19.55 -57.12
N THR A 21 48.46 19.08 -58.36
CA THR A 21 47.47 18.15 -58.93
C THR A 21 47.44 16.80 -58.21
N GLY A 22 48.62 16.29 -57.84
CA GLY A 22 48.71 15.08 -57.01
C GLY A 22 48.00 15.22 -55.64
N PHE A 23 48.21 16.41 -55.04
CA PHE A 23 47.55 16.73 -53.76
C PHE A 23 46.03 16.89 -53.91
N ILE A 24 45.59 17.57 -54.99
CA ILE A 24 44.16 17.69 -55.29
C ILE A 24 43.55 16.33 -55.57
N VAL A 25 44.20 15.48 -56.37
CA VAL A 25 43.72 14.10 -56.67
C VAL A 25 43.70 13.29 -55.40
N TYR A 26 44.69 13.36 -54.50
CA TYR A 26 44.73 12.69 -53.24
C TYR A 26 43.54 13.12 -52.36
N TYR A 27 43.31 14.43 -52.19
CA TYR A 27 42.19 14.94 -51.38
C TYR A 27 40.83 14.72 -52.01
N THR A 28 40.67 14.66 -53.30
CA THR A 28 39.43 14.46 -54.02
C THR A 28 39.06 12.95 -54.15
N CYS A 29 40.08 12.10 -54.19
CA CYS A 29 39.91 10.66 -54.42
C CYS A 29 40.07 9.81 -53.12
N TYR A 30 40.70 10.33 -52.07
CA TYR A 30 40.88 9.64 -50.84
C TYR A 30 39.66 9.81 -49.95
N HIS A 31 38.79 8.80 -49.94
CA HIS A 31 37.62 8.75 -49.06
C HIS A 31 37.91 7.85 -47.88
N ARG A 32 37.83 8.39 -46.68
CA ARG A 32 37.79 7.60 -45.45
C ARG A 32 36.32 7.43 -45.04
N TRP A 33 35.81 6.25 -45.29
CA TRP A 33 34.41 5.89 -45.03
C TRP A 33 34.19 5.42 -43.62
N ASP A 34 33.23 6.02 -42.93
CA ASP A 34 32.63 5.53 -41.74
C ASP A 34 31.43 4.66 -42.14
N ASP A 35 31.26 3.51 -41.53
CA ASP A 35 30.20 2.57 -41.85
C ASP A 35 28.81 3.17 -41.59
N ALA A 36 27.84 2.70 -42.33
CA ALA A 36 26.44 3.07 -42.12
C ALA A 36 25.96 2.63 -40.73
N THR A 37 25.20 3.47 -40.07
CA THR A 37 24.52 3.19 -38.80
C THR A 37 23.03 3.03 -39.00
N CYS A 38 22.29 2.75 -37.96
CA CYS A 38 20.83 2.65 -38.04
C CYS A 38 20.17 3.94 -38.58
N THR A 39 20.79 5.09 -38.32
CA THR A 39 20.22 6.41 -38.64
C THR A 39 20.99 7.22 -39.68
N LYS A 40 22.21 6.81 -40.01
CA LYS A 40 23.06 7.52 -40.94
C LYS A 40 23.59 6.59 -42.04
N PRO A 41 23.63 7.05 -43.32
CA PRO A 41 24.28 6.31 -44.39
C PRO A 41 25.78 6.24 -44.17
N LYS A 42 26.47 5.41 -44.92
CA LYS A 42 27.93 5.37 -45.00
C LYS A 42 28.42 6.74 -45.41
N THR A 43 29.30 7.35 -44.61
CA THR A 43 29.66 8.75 -44.76
C THR A 43 31.18 8.91 -44.77
N CYS A 44 31.70 9.66 -45.73
CA CYS A 44 33.13 9.98 -45.76
C CYS A 44 33.46 11.02 -44.69
N SER A 45 34.34 10.68 -43.74
CA SER A 45 34.78 11.59 -42.65
C SER A 45 35.61 12.78 -43.14
N ILE A 46 36.10 12.75 -44.36
CA ILE A 46 36.94 13.83 -44.94
C ILE A 46 36.09 14.84 -45.70
N CYS A 47 35.19 14.40 -46.56
CA CYS A 47 34.44 15.29 -47.45
C CYS A 47 32.92 15.32 -47.20
N GLY A 48 32.42 14.52 -46.27
CA GLY A 48 30.98 14.45 -45.95
C GLY A 48 30.10 13.75 -47.00
N LYS A 49 30.70 13.21 -48.08
CA LYS A 49 29.95 12.50 -49.11
C LYS A 49 29.34 11.26 -48.54
N THR A 50 28.12 10.96 -48.90
CA THR A 50 27.37 9.78 -48.43
C THR A 50 27.21 8.75 -49.55
N GLU A 51 27.15 7.45 -49.18
CA GLU A 51 26.92 6.32 -50.07
C GLU A 51 25.90 5.37 -49.47
N GLY A 52 24.92 4.98 -50.25
CA GLY A 52 23.83 4.11 -49.82
C GLY A 52 22.82 4.81 -48.90
N GLU A 53 22.10 4.01 -48.14
CA GLU A 53 21.09 4.47 -47.18
C GLU A 53 21.51 4.06 -45.76
N ALA A 54 20.85 4.65 -44.72
CA ALA A 54 20.98 4.21 -43.34
C ALA A 54 20.47 2.75 -43.22
N LEU A 55 21.09 1.98 -42.33
CA LEU A 55 20.73 0.57 -42.13
C LEU A 55 19.28 0.36 -41.61
N GLY A 56 18.70 1.42 -41.05
CA GLY A 56 17.44 1.31 -40.35
C GLY A 56 17.58 0.56 -39.00
N HIS A 57 16.54 0.56 -38.22
CA HIS A 57 16.52 -0.16 -36.95
C HIS A 57 15.98 -1.58 -37.15
N GLN A 58 16.66 -2.57 -36.57
CA GLN A 58 16.19 -3.96 -36.49
C GLN A 58 15.61 -4.16 -35.09
N TRP A 59 14.31 -3.94 -34.96
CA TRP A 59 13.61 -4.01 -33.71
C TRP A 59 13.37 -5.47 -33.29
N MET A 60 13.82 -5.81 -32.07
CA MET A 60 13.37 -7.00 -31.35
C MET A 60 12.08 -6.69 -30.61
N ASP A 61 11.17 -7.64 -30.53
CA ASP A 61 9.87 -7.45 -29.89
C ASP A 61 10.01 -7.11 -28.40
N ALA A 62 9.09 -6.26 -27.92
CA ALA A 62 8.99 -5.94 -26.52
C ALA A 62 8.64 -7.18 -25.70
N THR A 63 9.24 -7.28 -24.52
CA THR A 63 8.93 -8.32 -23.53
C THR A 63 7.99 -7.77 -22.45
N CYS A 64 7.68 -8.59 -21.44
CA CYS A 64 6.89 -8.13 -20.30
C CYS A 64 7.58 -7.01 -19.50
N THR A 65 8.91 -6.98 -19.52
CA THR A 65 9.75 -6.07 -18.69
C THR A 65 10.53 -5.06 -19.49
N GLU A 66 10.71 -5.30 -20.80
CA GLU A 66 11.53 -4.46 -21.65
C GLU A 66 10.77 -3.97 -22.90
N PRO A 67 10.99 -2.73 -23.33
CA PRO A 67 10.44 -2.21 -24.59
C PRO A 67 11.09 -2.90 -25.79
N GLN A 68 10.66 -2.55 -27.01
CA GLN A 68 11.39 -2.97 -28.21
C GLN A 68 12.80 -2.36 -28.20
N ILE A 69 13.80 -3.17 -28.51
CA ILE A 69 15.21 -2.78 -28.54
C ILE A 69 15.79 -3.08 -29.91
N CYS A 70 16.46 -2.10 -30.51
CA CYS A 70 17.20 -2.32 -31.76
C CYS A 70 18.37 -3.26 -31.50
N SER A 71 18.48 -4.37 -32.24
CA SER A 71 19.55 -5.36 -32.10
C SER A 71 20.93 -4.75 -32.40
N VAL A 72 20.99 -3.72 -33.24
CA VAL A 72 22.24 -3.10 -33.75
C VAL A 72 22.69 -1.96 -32.83
N CYS A 73 21.87 -0.92 -32.61
CA CYS A 73 22.26 0.28 -31.87
C CYS A 73 21.77 0.35 -30.44
N LYS A 74 20.97 -0.64 -29.99
CA LYS A 74 20.41 -0.71 -28.64
C LYS A 74 19.41 0.40 -28.30
N GLU A 75 18.99 1.19 -29.27
CA GLU A 75 17.95 2.18 -29.09
C GLU A 75 16.64 1.49 -28.73
N THR A 76 15.83 2.13 -27.86
CA THR A 76 14.57 1.57 -27.39
C THR A 76 13.38 2.30 -27.99
N LYS A 77 12.27 1.56 -28.26
CA LYS A 77 11.03 2.11 -28.80
C LYS A 77 9.82 1.58 -28.06
N GLY A 78 8.90 2.48 -27.70
CA GLY A 78 7.67 2.11 -27.03
C GLY A 78 7.86 1.85 -25.52
N LYS A 79 7.03 0.96 -24.96
CA LYS A 79 7.06 0.55 -23.54
C LYS A 79 7.06 -0.97 -23.46
N ALA A 80 7.50 -1.48 -22.32
CA ALA A 80 7.34 -2.89 -21.97
C ALA A 80 5.85 -3.29 -21.99
N LEU A 81 5.58 -4.53 -22.37
CA LEU A 81 4.20 -5.04 -22.48
C LEU A 81 3.49 -5.22 -21.14
N GLY A 82 4.25 -5.21 -20.05
CA GLY A 82 3.75 -5.56 -18.71
C GLY A 82 3.41 -7.05 -18.59
N HIS A 83 3.12 -7.49 -17.39
CA HIS A 83 2.62 -8.84 -17.16
C HIS A 83 1.11 -8.87 -17.35
N LYS A 84 0.62 -9.94 -17.97
CA LYS A 84 -0.81 -10.23 -18.12
C LYS A 84 -1.11 -11.53 -17.39
N ALA A 85 -1.74 -11.41 -16.23
CA ALA A 85 -2.19 -12.57 -15.46
C ALA A 85 -3.15 -13.46 -16.29
N ASP A 86 -3.05 -14.74 -16.10
CA ASP A 86 -4.03 -15.70 -16.55
C ASP A 86 -5.22 -15.72 -15.60
N THR A 87 -5.43 -16.80 -14.90
CA THR A 87 -6.48 -16.94 -13.90
C THR A 87 -5.86 -16.79 -12.53
N TRP A 88 -6.46 -15.94 -11.70
CA TRP A 88 -6.06 -15.78 -10.31
C TRP A 88 -6.62 -16.93 -9.48
N SER A 89 -5.79 -17.49 -8.61
CA SER A 89 -6.18 -18.43 -7.56
C SER A 89 -5.83 -17.87 -6.20
N THR A 90 -6.73 -17.97 -5.25
CA THR A 90 -6.46 -17.54 -3.87
C THR A 90 -5.55 -18.59 -3.21
N ILE A 91 -4.41 -18.15 -2.68
CA ILE A 91 -3.47 -18.98 -1.92
C ILE A 91 -3.59 -18.75 -0.42
N LYS A 92 -4.09 -17.57 -0.01
CA LYS A 92 -4.42 -17.24 1.36
C LYS A 92 -5.69 -16.38 1.37
N GLU A 93 -6.71 -16.83 2.10
CA GLU A 93 -7.93 -16.06 2.28
C GLU A 93 -7.68 -14.83 3.15
N ALA A 94 -8.31 -13.71 2.81
CA ALA A 94 -8.32 -12.53 3.65
C ALA A 94 -9.23 -12.74 4.86
N THR A 95 -8.83 -12.20 5.99
CA THR A 95 -9.66 -12.11 7.20
C THR A 95 -9.83 -10.64 7.59
N CYS A 96 -10.58 -10.35 8.62
CA CYS A 96 -10.68 -8.99 9.15
C CYS A 96 -9.44 -8.55 9.97
N THR A 97 -8.45 -9.42 10.14
CA THR A 97 -7.20 -9.14 10.88
C THR A 97 -5.95 -9.30 10.02
N GLU A 98 -6.06 -10.01 8.91
CA GLU A 98 -4.94 -10.29 8.03
C GLU A 98 -5.37 -10.18 6.56
N ALA A 99 -4.50 -9.60 5.74
CA ALA A 99 -4.66 -9.61 4.31
C ALA A 99 -4.49 -11.02 3.73
N GLY A 100 -5.22 -11.30 2.68
CA GLY A 100 -5.06 -12.52 1.89
C GLY A 100 -4.07 -12.34 0.75
N GLU A 101 -3.81 -13.40 0.02
CA GLU A 101 -2.94 -13.41 -1.14
C GLU A 101 -3.55 -14.24 -2.27
N LYS A 102 -3.39 -13.78 -3.49
CA LYS A 102 -3.75 -14.50 -4.71
C LYS A 102 -2.56 -14.57 -5.66
N GLU A 103 -2.47 -15.65 -6.38
CA GLU A 103 -1.41 -15.92 -7.33
C GLU A 103 -1.98 -16.18 -8.75
N ALA A 104 -1.25 -15.73 -9.75
CA ALA A 104 -1.52 -16.06 -11.15
C ALA A 104 -0.21 -16.23 -11.92
N THR A 105 -0.26 -16.92 -13.05
CA THR A 105 0.87 -17.02 -13.98
C THR A 105 0.71 -16.02 -15.11
N CYS A 106 1.78 -15.32 -15.47
CA CYS A 106 1.76 -14.45 -16.64
C CYS A 106 1.62 -15.27 -17.92
N LYS A 107 0.58 -15.02 -18.73
CA LYS A 107 0.34 -15.71 -20.01
C LYS A 107 1.46 -15.57 -21.04
N ARG A 108 2.28 -14.49 -20.94
CA ARG A 108 3.32 -14.20 -21.92
C ARG A 108 4.66 -14.80 -21.56
N CYS A 109 5.07 -14.72 -20.28
CA CYS A 109 6.42 -15.11 -19.88
C CYS A 109 6.46 -16.22 -18.81
N GLY A 110 5.30 -16.72 -18.36
CA GLY A 110 5.23 -17.78 -17.35
C GLY A 110 5.61 -17.37 -15.93
N LYS A 111 5.95 -16.07 -15.69
CA LYS A 111 6.31 -15.60 -14.35
C LYS A 111 5.12 -15.66 -13.41
N SER A 112 5.33 -16.15 -12.18
CA SER A 112 4.36 -16.03 -11.10
C SER A 112 4.17 -14.57 -10.70
N LEU A 113 2.91 -14.19 -10.53
CA LEU A 113 2.43 -12.87 -10.09
C LEU A 113 1.67 -13.09 -8.79
N VAL A 114 2.00 -12.34 -7.76
CA VAL A 114 1.32 -12.38 -6.47
C VAL A 114 0.70 -11.00 -6.22
N GLU A 115 -0.55 -10.98 -5.82
CA GLU A 115 -1.26 -9.77 -5.40
C GLU A 115 -1.92 -9.98 -4.05
N GLU A 116 -1.92 -8.93 -3.25
CA GLU A 116 -2.61 -8.90 -1.97
C GLU A 116 -4.12 -8.81 -2.16
N ILE A 117 -4.87 -9.57 -1.36
CA ILE A 117 -6.31 -9.41 -1.18
C ILE A 117 -6.50 -8.55 0.08
N PRO A 118 -7.13 -7.38 -0.03
CA PRO A 118 -7.33 -6.51 1.12
C PRO A 118 -8.03 -7.22 2.28
N MET A 119 -7.71 -6.84 3.52
CA MET A 119 -8.42 -7.32 4.70
C MET A 119 -9.92 -7.07 4.58
N MET A 120 -10.71 -8.01 5.08
CA MET A 120 -12.16 -7.86 5.15
C MET A 120 -12.52 -6.83 6.22
N GLU A 121 -13.65 -6.16 6.04
CA GLU A 121 -14.20 -5.28 7.07
C GLU A 121 -14.65 -6.11 8.29
N HIS A 122 -14.58 -5.49 9.46
CA HIS A 122 -15.11 -6.11 10.67
C HIS A 122 -16.64 -6.18 10.63
N THR A 123 -17.19 -7.34 10.95
CA THR A 123 -18.65 -7.53 11.06
C THR A 123 -19.08 -7.22 12.50
N PRO A 124 -19.78 -6.10 12.74
CA PRO A 124 -20.22 -5.76 14.08
C PRO A 124 -21.26 -6.74 14.60
N GLY A 125 -21.12 -7.13 15.85
CA GLY A 125 -22.12 -7.89 16.59
C GLY A 125 -23.09 -6.98 17.34
N GLU A 126 -23.77 -7.54 18.33
CA GLU A 126 -24.64 -6.79 19.22
C GLU A 126 -23.88 -6.17 20.39
N TRP A 127 -24.49 -5.16 21.04
CA TRP A 127 -23.98 -4.57 22.27
C TRP A 127 -23.95 -5.61 23.39
N LYS A 128 -22.79 -5.82 23.98
CA LYS A 128 -22.58 -6.70 25.14
C LYS A 128 -22.02 -5.92 26.31
N ILE A 129 -22.47 -6.22 27.49
CA ILE A 129 -21.91 -5.67 28.73
C ILE A 129 -20.54 -6.31 28.93
N ILE A 130 -19.48 -5.50 28.97
CA ILE A 130 -18.11 -5.93 29.27
C ILE A 130 -17.68 -5.53 30.68
N LYS A 131 -18.33 -4.53 31.25
CA LYS A 131 -18.16 -4.11 32.63
C LYS A 131 -19.50 -3.61 33.15
N ASP A 132 -19.99 -4.18 34.22
CA ASP A 132 -21.22 -3.74 34.85
C ASP A 132 -21.09 -2.38 35.54
N TYR A 133 -22.20 -1.66 35.64
CA TYR A 133 -22.26 -0.48 36.49
C TYR A 133 -22.16 -0.87 37.97
N LYS A 134 -21.73 0.07 38.80
CA LYS A 134 -21.64 -0.13 40.25
C LYS A 134 -22.49 0.91 40.97
N ILE A 135 -23.33 0.45 41.89
CA ILE A 135 -24.05 1.31 42.82
C ILE A 135 -23.14 1.55 44.04
N ASN A 136 -22.88 2.80 44.34
CA ASN A 136 -22.03 3.20 45.45
C ASN A 136 -22.86 3.39 46.73
N ARG A 137 -22.19 3.39 47.89
CA ARG A 137 -22.83 3.54 49.22
C ARG A 137 -23.57 4.86 49.40
N ASP A 138 -23.18 5.89 48.68
CA ASP A 138 -23.83 7.21 48.70
C ASP A 138 -25.02 7.33 47.72
N GLY A 139 -25.46 6.21 47.16
CA GLY A 139 -26.55 6.18 46.18
C GLY A 139 -26.17 6.71 44.79
N THR A 140 -24.91 6.97 44.54
CA THR A 140 -24.44 7.28 43.18
C THR A 140 -24.22 6.01 42.36
N VAL A 141 -24.26 6.14 41.05
CA VAL A 141 -24.00 5.04 40.12
C VAL A 141 -22.71 5.33 39.35
N THR A 142 -21.74 4.44 39.46
CA THR A 142 -20.56 4.44 38.58
C THR A 142 -20.94 3.70 37.30
N PRO A 143 -20.84 4.33 36.11
CA PRO A 143 -21.23 3.69 34.87
C PRO A 143 -20.47 2.40 34.58
N GLY A 144 -21.14 1.46 33.96
CA GLY A 144 -20.57 0.30 33.33
C GLY A 144 -20.16 0.60 31.89
N THR A 145 -19.70 -0.41 31.17
CA THR A 145 -19.29 -0.30 29.78
C THR A 145 -19.91 -1.41 28.95
N GLN A 146 -20.47 -1.03 27.82
CA GLN A 146 -20.90 -1.95 26.77
C GLN A 146 -19.97 -1.82 25.57
N ALA A 147 -19.76 -2.92 24.85
CA ALA A 147 -19.00 -2.92 23.61
C ALA A 147 -19.71 -3.69 22.51
N ILE A 148 -19.50 -3.23 21.26
CA ILE A 148 -19.73 -4.03 20.08
C ILE A 148 -18.40 -4.70 19.72
N GLN A 149 -18.43 -6.02 19.58
CA GLN A 149 -17.27 -6.80 19.14
C GLN A 149 -17.51 -7.37 17.75
N CYS A 150 -16.44 -7.50 16.97
CA CYS A 150 -16.50 -8.20 15.69
C CYS A 150 -16.91 -9.66 15.93
N THR A 151 -17.92 -10.15 15.19
CA THR A 151 -18.43 -11.52 15.33
C THR A 151 -17.42 -12.58 14.87
N VAL A 152 -16.40 -12.17 14.10
CA VAL A 152 -15.38 -13.08 13.53
C VAL A 152 -14.11 -13.12 14.38
N CYS A 153 -13.55 -11.96 14.76
CA CYS A 153 -12.26 -11.89 15.45
C CYS A 153 -12.35 -11.41 16.91
N ASN A 154 -13.56 -11.09 17.41
CA ASN A 154 -13.83 -10.58 18.75
C ASN A 154 -13.15 -9.22 19.08
N LYS A 155 -12.56 -8.53 18.10
CA LYS A 155 -12.01 -7.20 18.32
C LYS A 155 -13.10 -6.22 18.72
N GLU A 156 -12.86 -5.43 19.73
CA GLU A 156 -13.75 -4.33 20.11
C GLU A 156 -13.75 -3.27 19.03
N LEU A 157 -14.94 -2.93 18.55
CA LEU A 157 -15.17 -1.97 17.47
C LEU A 157 -15.65 -0.63 18.02
N GLU A 158 -16.56 -0.69 18.99
CA GLU A 158 -17.16 0.48 19.61
C GLU A 158 -17.43 0.19 21.08
N THR A 159 -17.28 1.20 21.92
CA THR A 159 -17.59 1.15 23.35
C THR A 159 -18.45 2.32 23.75
N LYS A 160 -19.35 2.10 24.68
CA LYS A 160 -20.14 3.18 25.30
C LYS A 160 -20.38 2.88 26.78
N GLU A 161 -20.52 3.95 27.53
CA GLU A 161 -21.00 3.86 28.90
C GLU A 161 -22.48 3.53 28.94
N TYR A 162 -22.89 2.76 29.95
CA TYR A 162 -24.28 2.59 30.30
C TYR A 162 -24.48 2.71 31.80
N THR A 163 -25.61 3.22 32.20
CA THR A 163 -25.94 3.44 33.59
C THR A 163 -27.44 3.31 33.79
N ILE A 164 -27.84 3.28 35.02
CA ILE A 164 -29.27 3.36 35.44
C ILE A 164 -29.50 4.65 36.20
N GLU A 165 -30.72 5.15 36.14
CA GLU A 165 -31.16 6.25 36.97
C GLU A 165 -31.89 5.72 38.18
N LEU A 166 -31.43 6.05 39.37
CA LEU A 166 -32.08 5.74 40.61
C LEU A 166 -32.99 6.89 41.02
N THR A 167 -34.22 6.56 41.45
CA THR A 167 -35.11 7.52 42.10
C THR A 167 -34.53 7.98 43.43
N ASN A 168 -34.96 9.12 43.93
CA ASN A 168 -34.52 9.63 45.24
C ASN A 168 -34.87 8.64 46.37
N SER A 169 -36.02 7.94 46.29
CA SER A 169 -36.41 6.93 47.25
C SER A 169 -35.45 5.73 47.25
N GLN A 170 -35.06 5.25 46.05
CA GLN A 170 -34.09 4.17 45.91
C GLN A 170 -32.70 4.56 46.43
N LYS A 171 -32.23 5.79 46.13
CA LYS A 171 -30.96 6.31 46.67
C LYS A 171 -30.95 6.37 48.17
N ASN A 172 -32.03 6.88 48.79
CA ASN A 172 -32.15 6.95 50.23
C ASN A 172 -32.23 5.56 50.87
N ALA A 173 -32.90 4.61 50.23
CA ALA A 173 -32.94 3.23 50.72
C ALA A 173 -31.56 2.57 50.69
N ILE A 174 -30.78 2.80 49.64
CA ILE A 174 -29.41 2.30 49.52
C ILE A 174 -28.52 2.90 50.61
N ILE A 175 -28.54 4.21 50.79
CA ILE A 175 -27.73 4.90 51.83
C ILE A 175 -28.08 4.32 53.21
N ARG A 176 -29.37 4.22 53.52
CA ARG A 176 -29.85 3.70 54.81
C ARG A 176 -29.42 2.26 55.04
N ALA A 177 -29.52 1.42 54.02
CA ALA A 177 -29.10 0.02 54.14
C ALA A 177 -27.59 -0.08 54.48
N TYR A 178 -26.73 0.75 53.89
CA TYR A 178 -25.32 0.78 54.22
C TYR A 178 -25.03 1.41 55.61
N GLU A 179 -25.81 2.35 56.07
CA GLU A 179 -25.68 2.96 57.43
C GLU A 179 -26.03 1.92 58.50
N GLU A 180 -27.11 1.14 58.31
CA GLU A 180 -27.53 0.10 59.24
C GLU A 180 -26.58 -1.10 59.26
N GLU A 181 -26.01 -1.53 58.12
CA GLU A 181 -24.96 -2.53 58.06
C GLU A 181 -23.78 -2.19 58.98
N ASN A 182 -23.36 -0.92 58.99
CA ASN A 182 -22.22 -0.47 59.75
C ASN A 182 -22.56 -0.26 61.27
N SER A 183 -23.84 0.01 61.63
CA SER A 183 -24.24 0.36 63.00
C SER A 183 -24.60 -0.85 63.87
N TRP A 184 -25.19 -1.88 63.32
CA TRP A 184 -25.86 -2.93 64.09
C TRP A 184 -25.40 -4.36 63.81
N HIS A 185 -24.44 -4.61 62.93
CA HIS A 185 -24.10 -5.97 62.47
C HIS A 185 -25.35 -6.80 62.07
N VAL A 186 -26.27 -6.16 61.40
CA VAL A 186 -27.54 -6.75 61.00
C VAL A 186 -27.28 -7.80 59.92
N SER A 187 -28.07 -8.89 59.97
CA SER A 187 -27.91 -9.93 58.94
C SER A 187 -28.25 -9.37 57.55
N ARG A 188 -27.52 -9.83 56.58
CA ARG A 188 -27.70 -9.53 55.20
C ARG A 188 -29.14 -9.75 54.69
N ASP A 189 -29.79 -10.81 55.15
CA ASP A 189 -31.17 -11.13 54.78
C ASP A 189 -32.18 -10.12 55.32
N TYR A 190 -31.92 -9.51 56.49
CA TYR A 190 -32.71 -8.40 57.02
C TYR A 190 -32.57 -7.16 56.14
N LEU A 191 -31.36 -6.76 55.74
CA LEU A 191 -31.12 -5.60 54.86
C LEU A 191 -31.85 -5.76 53.52
N ILE A 192 -31.85 -6.98 52.98
CA ILE A 192 -32.48 -7.24 51.67
C ILE A 192 -34.00 -7.29 51.82
N ASN A 193 -34.54 -8.07 52.78
CA ASN A 193 -35.96 -8.36 52.84
C ASN A 193 -36.74 -7.27 53.55
N ASP A 194 -36.20 -6.70 54.62
CA ASP A 194 -36.94 -5.75 55.44
C ASP A 194 -36.70 -4.29 55.05
N ILE A 195 -35.48 -3.95 54.59
CA ILE A 195 -35.19 -2.55 54.21
C ILE A 195 -35.40 -2.28 52.73
N LEU A 196 -34.90 -3.13 51.86
CA LEU A 196 -34.98 -2.88 50.42
C LEU A 196 -36.29 -3.32 49.78
N VAL A 197 -36.88 -4.43 50.25
CA VAL A 197 -38.12 -4.99 49.73
C VAL A 197 -39.33 -4.61 50.61
N GLY A 198 -39.22 -4.68 51.94
CA GLY A 198 -40.33 -4.46 52.86
C GLY A 198 -40.91 -3.04 52.88
N PHE A 199 -40.17 -2.06 52.32
CA PHE A 199 -40.63 -0.68 52.15
C PHE A 199 -41.03 -0.35 50.71
N ASP A 200 -41.25 -1.35 49.85
CA ASP A 200 -41.63 -1.19 48.43
C ASP A 200 -40.66 -0.29 47.61
N TYR A 201 -39.42 -0.16 48.03
CA TYR A 201 -38.41 0.63 47.29
C TYR A 201 -37.95 -0.04 45.99
N PHE A 202 -37.94 -1.38 46.00
CA PHE A 202 -37.60 -2.19 44.86
C PHE A 202 -38.59 -3.30 44.64
N ASN A 203 -38.99 -3.57 43.42
CA ASN A 203 -39.73 -4.77 43.07
C ASN A 203 -38.74 -5.96 43.00
N VAL A 204 -39.07 -7.10 43.58
CA VAL A 204 -38.23 -8.33 43.59
C VAL A 204 -37.92 -8.83 42.18
N GLU A 205 -38.77 -8.52 41.20
CA GLU A 205 -38.57 -8.86 39.79
C GLU A 205 -37.74 -7.82 39.03
N ASP A 206 -37.42 -6.67 39.63
CA ASP A 206 -36.62 -5.62 38.99
C ASP A 206 -35.20 -6.10 38.81
N ALA A 207 -34.68 -5.97 37.55
CA ALA A 207 -33.30 -6.27 37.24
C ALA A 207 -32.32 -5.46 38.11
N THR A 208 -32.70 -4.26 38.54
CA THR A 208 -31.95 -3.37 39.43
C THR A 208 -31.81 -3.96 40.83
N TYR A 209 -32.90 -4.52 41.38
CA TYR A 209 -32.90 -5.22 42.66
C TYR A 209 -31.96 -6.44 42.62
N ASN A 210 -32.08 -7.28 41.60
CA ASN A 210 -31.27 -8.47 41.47
C ASN A 210 -29.78 -8.13 41.37
N ARG A 211 -29.42 -7.11 40.65
CA ARG A 211 -28.02 -6.65 40.54
C ARG A 211 -27.52 -6.01 41.83
N PHE A 212 -28.33 -5.22 42.51
CA PHE A 212 -27.98 -4.69 43.82
C PHE A 212 -27.76 -5.81 44.83
N ARG A 213 -28.64 -6.79 44.85
CA ARG A 213 -28.51 -8.00 45.67
C ARG A 213 -27.18 -8.72 45.40
N GLU A 214 -26.81 -8.92 44.15
CA GLU A 214 -25.51 -9.54 43.79
C GLU A 214 -24.34 -8.72 44.28
N CYS A 215 -24.33 -7.39 44.13
CA CYS A 215 -23.28 -6.52 44.62
C CYS A 215 -23.13 -6.53 46.17
N VAL A 216 -24.22 -6.66 46.91
CA VAL A 216 -24.21 -6.75 48.38
C VAL A 216 -23.88 -8.16 48.86
N ILE A 217 -24.22 -9.18 48.06
CA ILE A 217 -24.07 -10.59 48.45
C ILE A 217 -22.65 -11.14 48.16
N MET A 218 -21.92 -10.61 47.18
CA MET A 218 -20.60 -11.13 46.77
C MET A 218 -19.41 -10.55 47.56
N ARG A 219 -19.62 -9.88 48.66
CA ARG A 219 -18.59 -9.48 49.62
C ARG A 219 -18.82 -10.15 50.96
#